data_624e5a01cc4e12ad546842fb03c73477
#
_entry.id   624e5a01cc4e12ad546842fb03c73477
#
_cell.length_a   1.000
_cell.length_b   1.000
_cell.length_c   1.000
_cell.angle_alpha   90.00
_cell.angle_beta   90.00
_cell.angle_gamma   90.00
#
_symmetry.space_group_name_H-M   'P 1'
#
loop_
_entity.id
_entity.type
_entity.pdbx_description
1 polymer ?
#
loop_
_entity_poly.entity_id
_entity_poly.type
_entity_poly.pdbx_seq_one_letter_code
_entity_poly.pdbx_strand_id
1 'polypeptide(L)'
;MNYIIKYNNYYTIEFMNQIISKIYPPSKNAVCKANNVYLPTKIKPIKNPLKPLYYANFLTSFDGRIATFSSRYKRLLTPNNIKSDVDFSLFCQLHAQADCLVTNTQYIKGLNKGFYGDILSIKNPKLEKWRNKNKLKKQKIIILSNSLNFPINKKIIPYKENIIILTTSKNQKKINSFKRNGFEVLKFTGKNISVNQLNNFIIKRKFYFIYFIAGPNIVEQFICKNMLDKL
;
A
#
# COMPACT_ATOMS: atom_id res chain seq x y z
N MET A 1 24.81 16.75 -10.78
CA MET A 1 24.96 15.98 -9.55
C MET A 1 23.71 15.10 -9.38
N ASN A 2 23.86 13.80 -9.62
CA ASN A 2 22.74 12.85 -9.62
C ASN A 2 22.53 12.34 -8.17
N TYR A 3 21.58 12.92 -7.44
CA TYR A 3 21.11 12.30 -6.22
C TYR A 3 20.10 11.22 -6.57
N ILE A 4 20.61 10.02 -6.86
CA ILE A 4 19.84 8.80 -6.66
C ILE A 4 19.81 8.62 -5.16
N ILE A 5 18.68 8.96 -4.51
CA ILE A 5 18.44 8.55 -3.12
C ILE A 5 18.30 7.03 -3.17
N LYS A 6 19.40 6.32 -2.98
CA LYS A 6 19.39 4.93 -2.56
C LYS A 6 18.74 4.96 -1.18
N TYR A 7 17.53 4.44 -1.06
CA TYR A 7 16.98 4.06 0.24
C TYR A 7 17.88 2.96 0.79
N ASN A 8 18.93 3.37 1.51
CA ASN A 8 19.76 2.46 2.27
C ASN A 8 18.90 1.84 3.36
N ASN A 9 18.97 0.53 3.48
CA ASN A 9 18.16 -0.35 4.33
C ASN A 9 18.36 -0.16 5.86
N TYR A 10 18.78 1.00 6.33
CA TYR A 10 19.01 1.28 7.74
C TYR A 10 18.21 2.52 8.15
N TYR A 11 16.96 2.28 8.60
CA TYR A 11 16.22 3.27 9.34
C TYR A 11 16.89 3.42 10.70
N THR A 12 17.68 4.46 10.86
CA THR A 12 18.34 4.78 12.11
C THR A 12 17.30 5.16 13.17
N ILE A 13 17.62 4.86 14.41
CA ILE A 13 16.77 5.06 15.61
C ILE A 13 16.40 6.55 15.80
N GLU A 14 17.13 7.48 15.20
CA GLU A 14 16.94 8.94 15.33
C GLU A 14 15.57 9.43 14.85
N PHE A 15 15.04 8.92 13.74
CA PHE A 15 13.76 9.39 13.19
C PHE A 15 12.52 8.97 14.00
N MET A 16 12.67 7.95 14.84
CA MET A 16 11.57 7.45 15.66
C MET A 16 11.22 8.37 16.86
N ASN A 17 12.09 9.30 17.21
CA ASN A 17 11.90 10.23 18.32
C ASN A 17 11.31 11.58 17.90
N GLN A 18 11.10 11.81 16.61
CA GLN A 18 10.51 13.06 16.14
C GLN A 18 9.08 13.22 16.67
N ILE A 19 8.79 14.45 17.10
CA ILE A 19 7.49 14.83 17.64
C ILE A 19 6.60 15.24 16.47
N ILE A 20 5.38 14.73 16.47
CA ILE A 20 4.34 15.12 15.53
C ILE A 20 3.12 15.62 16.28
N SER A 21 2.37 16.51 15.62
CA SER A 21 1.13 17.04 16.15
C SER A 21 -0.05 16.58 15.33
N LYS A 22 -1.06 16.03 15.99
CA LYS A 22 -2.35 15.72 15.39
C LYS A 22 -3.20 16.98 15.35
N ILE A 23 -3.47 17.50 14.17
CA ILE A 23 -4.25 18.72 13.99
C ILE A 23 -5.76 18.45 13.78
N TYR A 24 -6.12 17.25 13.30
CA TYR A 24 -7.52 16.89 13.09
C TYR A 24 -7.75 15.37 13.27
N PRO A 25 -8.86 14.91 13.86
CA PRO A 25 -9.73 15.73 14.74
C PRO A 25 -8.96 16.22 15.97
N PRO A 26 -9.31 17.38 16.55
CA PRO A 26 -8.65 17.92 17.75
C PRO A 26 -8.68 16.89 18.89
N SER A 27 -7.61 16.79 19.64
CA SER A 27 -7.56 15.92 20.82
C SER A 27 -6.69 16.52 21.93
N LYS A 28 -7.00 16.18 23.18
CA LYS A 28 -6.20 16.63 24.34
C LYS A 28 -4.73 16.16 24.27
N ASN A 29 -4.47 15.02 23.62
CA ASN A 29 -3.14 14.46 23.40
C ASN A 29 -2.71 14.64 21.94
N ALA A 30 -2.70 15.89 21.47
CA ALA A 30 -2.39 16.20 20.07
C ALA A 30 -0.93 15.93 19.70
N VAL A 31 -0.02 15.92 20.67
CA VAL A 31 1.42 15.80 20.46
C VAL A 31 1.90 14.41 20.89
N CYS A 32 2.61 13.72 20.00
CA CYS A 32 3.17 12.39 20.27
C CYS A 32 4.45 12.14 19.48
N LYS A 33 5.21 11.11 19.90
CA LYS A 33 6.36 10.66 19.12
C LYS A 33 5.87 9.90 17.88
N ALA A 34 6.54 10.08 16.75
CA ALA A 34 6.18 9.46 15.48
C ALA A 34 6.08 7.93 15.56
N ASN A 35 6.90 7.27 16.37
CA ASN A 35 6.86 5.80 16.56
C ASN A 35 5.65 5.29 17.35
N ASN A 36 4.88 6.15 17.99
CA ASN A 36 3.77 5.82 18.87
C ASN A 36 2.40 6.22 18.30
N VAL A 37 2.33 6.57 17.01
CA VAL A 37 1.07 7.05 16.42
C VAL A 37 0.09 5.93 16.17
N TYR A 38 0.51 4.92 15.41
CA TYR A 38 -0.39 3.87 14.95
C TYR A 38 -0.19 2.52 15.63
N LEU A 39 1.01 2.21 16.15
CA LEU A 39 1.30 0.90 16.74
C LEU A 39 0.69 0.67 18.13
N PRO A 40 0.59 1.68 19.03
CA PRO A 40 -0.04 1.48 20.35
C PRO A 40 -1.55 1.27 20.25
N THR A 41 -2.16 1.99 19.33
CA THR A 41 -3.58 1.82 19.01
C THR A 41 -3.69 0.84 17.85
N LYS A 42 -3.70 -0.49 18.15
CA LYS A 42 -4.13 -1.46 17.15
C LYS A 42 -5.37 -0.91 16.47
N ILE A 43 -5.36 -0.88 15.14
CA ILE A 43 -6.60 -0.67 14.40
C ILE A 43 -7.54 -1.78 14.88
N LYS A 44 -8.45 -1.42 15.77
CA LYS A 44 -9.41 -2.39 16.28
C LYS A 44 -10.38 -2.71 15.16
N PRO A 45 -10.72 -3.99 14.92
CA PRO A 45 -11.83 -4.30 14.04
C PRO A 45 -13.03 -3.52 14.55
N ILE A 46 -13.72 -2.86 13.64
CA ILE A 46 -15.04 -2.29 13.89
C ILE A 46 -15.89 -3.44 14.45
N LYS A 47 -16.82 -3.16 15.34
CA LYS A 47 -17.65 -4.13 16.12
C LYS A 47 -18.19 -5.35 15.34
N ASN A 48 -18.07 -5.36 14.03
CA ASN A 48 -18.42 -6.48 13.17
C ASN A 48 -17.17 -7.14 12.60
N PRO A 49 -16.72 -8.32 13.12
CA PRO A 49 -15.54 -9.04 12.64
C PRO A 49 -15.67 -9.55 11.20
N LEU A 50 -16.85 -9.43 10.58
CA LEU A 50 -17.10 -9.85 9.21
C LEU A 50 -16.90 -8.71 8.19
N LYS A 51 -16.76 -7.45 8.64
CA LYS A 51 -16.57 -6.31 7.75
C LYS A 51 -15.10 -5.94 7.67
N PRO A 52 -14.49 -5.97 6.46
CA PRO A 52 -13.13 -5.46 6.25
C PRO A 52 -13.03 -3.98 6.61
N LEU A 53 -11.92 -3.56 7.19
CA LEU A 53 -11.57 -2.17 7.42
C LEU A 53 -10.61 -1.71 6.32
N TYR A 54 -11.04 -0.72 5.55
CA TYR A 54 -10.29 -0.14 4.46
C TYR A 54 -9.65 1.17 4.89
N TYR A 55 -8.35 1.31 4.66
CA TYR A 55 -7.63 2.53 4.99
C TYR A 55 -6.53 2.86 3.99
N ALA A 56 -6.23 4.15 3.91
CA ALA A 56 -5.17 4.72 3.09
C ALA A 56 -4.49 5.85 3.86
N ASN A 57 -3.29 6.24 3.44
CA ASN A 57 -2.74 7.56 3.75
C ASN A 57 -2.07 8.14 2.51
N PHE A 58 -2.07 9.45 2.42
CA PHE A 58 -1.42 10.18 1.35
C PHE A 58 -0.57 11.30 1.92
N LEU A 59 0.65 11.39 1.44
CA LEU A 59 1.47 12.58 1.60
C LEU A 59 0.95 13.63 0.62
N THR A 60 0.50 14.76 1.15
CA THR A 60 -0.04 15.87 0.35
C THR A 60 0.77 17.14 0.57
N SER A 61 0.85 17.99 -0.46
CA SER A 61 1.25 19.37 -0.31
C SER A 61 0.11 20.19 0.33
N PHE A 62 0.40 21.43 0.71
CA PHE A 62 -0.57 22.32 1.35
C PHE A 62 -1.83 22.55 0.49
N ASP A 63 -1.69 22.56 -0.83
CA ASP A 63 -2.79 22.68 -1.81
C ASP A 63 -3.50 21.33 -2.09
N GLY A 64 -3.22 20.29 -1.31
CA GLY A 64 -3.88 18.97 -1.41
C GLY A 64 -3.35 18.07 -2.53
N ARG A 65 -2.29 18.44 -3.23
CA ARG A 65 -1.72 17.61 -4.30
C ARG A 65 -0.85 16.51 -3.73
N ILE A 66 -1.04 15.29 -4.23
CA ILE A 66 -0.22 14.12 -3.90
C ILE A 66 0.94 13.92 -4.88
N ALA A 67 0.87 14.53 -6.05
CA ALA A 67 1.90 14.44 -7.09
C ALA A 67 1.81 15.62 -8.06
N THR A 68 2.96 15.97 -8.65
CA THR A 68 3.08 16.97 -9.70
C THR A 68 3.62 16.32 -10.98
N PHE A 69 3.31 16.91 -12.13
CA PHE A 69 3.83 16.41 -13.39
C PHE A 69 5.31 16.79 -13.56
N SER A 70 6.13 15.78 -13.77
CA SER A 70 7.55 15.94 -14.08
C SER A 70 7.74 15.88 -15.59
N SER A 71 8.15 17.02 -16.20
CA SER A 71 8.48 17.10 -17.63
C SER A 71 9.66 16.18 -18.02
N ARG A 72 10.64 16.04 -17.13
CA ARG A 72 11.81 15.16 -17.31
C ARG A 72 11.43 13.70 -17.47
N TYR A 73 10.48 13.23 -16.64
CA TYR A 73 10.08 11.81 -16.63
C TYR A 73 8.73 11.58 -17.31
N LYS A 74 8.09 12.63 -17.84
CA LYS A 74 6.77 12.61 -18.51
C LYS A 74 5.71 11.84 -17.69
N ARG A 75 5.65 12.11 -16.39
CA ARG A 75 4.76 11.43 -15.45
C ARG A 75 4.52 12.22 -14.16
N LEU A 76 3.49 11.85 -13.42
CA LEU A 76 3.24 12.35 -12.08
C LEU A 76 4.22 11.71 -11.07
N LEU A 77 4.86 12.52 -10.25
CA LEU A 77 5.76 12.12 -9.18
C LEU A 77 5.47 12.96 -7.93
N THR A 78 5.59 12.33 -6.76
CA THR A 78 5.57 13.07 -5.50
C THR A 78 6.83 13.95 -5.41
N PRO A 79 6.70 15.26 -5.20
CA PRO A 79 7.84 16.17 -5.08
C PRO A 79 8.78 15.75 -3.95
N ASN A 80 10.09 15.90 -4.16
CA ASN A 80 11.06 15.49 -3.14
C ASN A 80 11.01 16.36 -1.88
N ASN A 81 10.65 17.64 -2.03
CA ASN A 81 10.59 18.61 -0.94
C ASN A 81 9.47 18.36 0.09
N ILE A 82 8.45 17.53 -0.26
CA ILE A 82 7.42 17.12 0.71
C ILE A 82 7.67 15.74 1.30
N LYS A 83 8.63 14.98 0.77
CA LYS A 83 8.97 13.66 1.32
C LYS A 83 9.63 13.80 2.68
N SER A 84 9.21 12.97 3.62
CA SER A 84 9.69 12.97 4.99
C SER A 84 9.89 11.54 5.47
N ASP A 85 10.99 11.30 6.18
CA ASP A 85 11.24 10.01 6.83
C ASP A 85 10.22 9.73 7.94
N VAL A 86 9.67 10.79 8.54
CA VAL A 86 8.57 10.69 9.50
C VAL A 86 7.33 10.14 8.84
N ASP A 87 6.90 10.72 7.70
CA ASP A 87 5.76 10.23 6.92
C ASP A 87 5.96 8.77 6.53
N PHE A 88 7.17 8.43 6.05
CA PHE A 88 7.48 7.05 5.71
C PHE A 88 7.45 6.11 6.92
N SER A 89 7.84 6.56 8.10
CA SER A 89 7.70 5.80 9.36
C SER A 89 6.23 5.54 9.69
N LEU A 90 5.36 6.53 9.51
CA LEU A 90 3.91 6.39 9.70
C LEU A 90 3.31 5.41 8.69
N PHE A 91 3.70 5.54 7.42
CA PHE A 91 3.35 4.58 6.38
C PHE A 91 3.72 3.14 6.79
N CYS A 92 4.94 2.93 7.29
CA CYS A 92 5.41 1.63 7.73
C CYS A 92 4.60 1.06 8.90
N GLN A 93 4.15 1.91 9.84
CA GLN A 93 3.30 1.48 10.96
C GLN A 93 1.90 1.05 10.49
N LEU A 94 1.31 1.77 9.54
CA LEU A 94 0.03 1.40 8.92
C LEU A 94 0.17 0.10 8.11
N HIS A 95 1.23 0.01 7.32
CA HIS A 95 1.54 -1.19 6.56
C HIS A 95 1.70 -2.41 7.49
N ALA A 96 2.39 -2.26 8.63
CA ALA A 96 2.58 -3.36 9.58
C ALA A 96 1.27 -3.91 10.16
N GLN A 97 0.18 -3.15 10.17
CA GLN A 97 -1.12 -3.57 10.68
C GLN A 97 -1.96 -4.31 9.63
N ALA A 98 -1.64 -4.19 8.35
CA ALA A 98 -2.43 -4.78 7.28
C ALA A 98 -2.33 -6.30 7.23
N ASP A 99 -3.45 -6.96 6.93
CA ASP A 99 -3.52 -8.35 6.48
C ASP A 99 -3.24 -8.41 4.98
N CYS A 100 -3.72 -7.38 4.27
CA CYS A 100 -3.65 -7.30 2.83
C CYS A 100 -3.33 -5.89 2.37
N LEU A 101 -2.38 -5.81 1.44
CA LEU A 101 -2.03 -4.58 0.73
C LEU A 101 -2.70 -4.59 -0.62
N VAL A 102 -3.23 -3.45 -1.05
CA VAL A 102 -3.82 -3.31 -2.39
C VAL A 102 -3.02 -2.30 -3.19
N THR A 103 -2.53 -2.73 -4.34
CA THR A 103 -1.78 -1.90 -5.29
C THR A 103 -2.23 -2.13 -6.73
N ASN A 104 -1.58 -1.48 -7.68
CA ASN A 104 -1.94 -1.55 -9.09
C ASN A 104 -0.73 -1.72 -10.02
N THR A 105 -1.01 -1.96 -11.29
CA THR A 105 0.01 -2.10 -12.34
C THR A 105 0.95 -0.91 -12.44
N GLN A 106 0.48 0.32 -12.20
CA GLN A 106 1.32 1.52 -12.33
C GLN A 106 2.44 1.54 -11.29
N TYR A 107 2.12 1.16 -10.05
CA TYR A 107 3.15 1.01 -9.02
C TYR A 107 4.19 -0.05 -9.43
N ILE A 108 3.76 -1.23 -9.89
CA ILE A 108 4.69 -2.31 -10.30
C ILE A 108 5.59 -1.86 -11.46
N LYS A 109 5.03 -1.15 -12.45
CA LYS A 109 5.83 -0.57 -13.55
C LYS A 109 6.85 0.44 -13.05
N GLY A 110 6.47 1.29 -12.11
CA GLY A 110 7.36 2.29 -11.51
C GLY A 110 8.46 1.66 -10.67
N LEU A 111 8.12 0.64 -9.86
CA LEU A 111 9.08 -0.16 -9.11
C LEU A 111 10.12 -0.81 -10.05
N ASN A 112 9.67 -1.42 -11.14
CA ASN A 112 10.55 -2.06 -12.12
C ASN A 112 11.53 -1.08 -12.78
N LYS A 113 11.10 0.14 -13.02
CA LYS A 113 11.92 1.22 -13.61
C LYS A 113 12.78 1.96 -12.57
N GLY A 114 12.70 1.60 -11.29
CA GLY A 114 13.44 2.26 -10.21
C GLY A 114 12.90 3.65 -9.83
N PHE A 115 11.68 4.00 -10.26
CA PHE A 115 11.04 5.28 -9.90
C PHE A 115 10.44 5.29 -8.49
N TYR A 116 10.10 4.11 -7.99
CA TYR A 116 9.52 3.92 -6.65
C TYR A 116 10.38 2.96 -5.84
N GLY A 117 10.41 3.18 -4.53
CA GLY A 117 10.95 2.23 -3.57
C GLY A 117 10.11 0.95 -3.50
N ASP A 118 10.71 -0.11 -2.98
CA ASP A 118 10.00 -1.36 -2.72
C ASP A 118 9.21 -1.24 -1.42
N ILE A 119 7.90 -1.02 -1.56
CA ILE A 119 6.94 -0.97 -0.46
C ILE A 119 6.06 -2.23 -0.37
N LEU A 120 6.39 -3.29 -1.12
CA LEU A 120 5.69 -4.57 -1.04
C LEU A 120 6.05 -5.33 0.24
N SER A 121 7.20 -5.01 0.83
CA SER A 121 7.63 -5.56 2.11
C SER A 121 8.36 -4.51 2.93
N ILE A 122 8.01 -4.41 4.20
CA ILE A 122 8.73 -3.57 5.15
C ILE A 122 9.85 -4.40 5.78
N LYS A 123 11.08 -4.05 5.45
CA LYS A 123 12.28 -4.65 6.03
C LYS A 123 12.66 -3.92 7.33
N ASN A 124 11.80 -3.96 8.33
CA ASN A 124 12.03 -3.34 9.62
C ASN A 124 11.85 -4.36 10.75
N PRO A 125 12.95 -4.78 11.41
CA PRO A 125 12.91 -5.82 12.45
C PRO A 125 11.99 -5.49 13.64
N LYS A 126 11.83 -4.21 13.99
CA LYS A 126 10.92 -3.79 15.08
C LYS A 126 9.46 -4.01 14.70
N LEU A 127 9.09 -3.69 13.47
CA LEU A 127 7.74 -3.89 12.96
C LEU A 127 7.43 -5.37 12.74
N GLU A 128 8.40 -6.17 12.31
CA GLU A 128 8.28 -7.63 12.21
C GLU A 128 8.07 -8.25 13.61
N LYS A 129 8.86 -7.86 14.62
CA LYS A 129 8.65 -8.26 16.01
C LYS A 129 7.27 -7.85 16.52
N TRP A 130 6.81 -6.64 16.18
CA TRP A 130 5.48 -6.18 16.54
C TRP A 130 4.38 -7.04 15.92
N ARG A 131 4.49 -7.37 14.62
CA ARG A 131 3.55 -8.28 13.95
C ARG A 131 3.52 -9.66 14.60
N ASN A 132 4.68 -10.25 14.88
CA ASN A 132 4.80 -11.57 15.50
C ASN A 132 4.19 -11.58 16.91
N LYS A 133 4.48 -10.54 17.74
CA LYS A 133 3.86 -10.37 19.07
C LYS A 133 2.34 -10.30 19.00
N ASN A 134 1.81 -9.70 17.93
CA ASN A 134 0.37 -9.57 17.70
C ASN A 134 -0.24 -10.75 16.94
N LYS A 135 0.52 -11.81 16.66
CA LYS A 135 0.10 -13.02 15.95
C LYS A 135 -0.53 -12.73 14.58
N LEU A 136 -0.04 -11.69 13.88
CA LEU A 136 -0.53 -11.32 12.56
C LEU A 136 0.03 -12.28 11.50
N LYS A 137 -0.84 -12.74 10.62
CA LYS A 137 -0.46 -13.61 9.49
C LYS A 137 0.44 -12.87 8.50
N LYS A 138 1.18 -13.63 7.69
CA LYS A 138 1.96 -13.06 6.58
C LYS A 138 1.03 -12.29 5.64
N GLN A 139 1.44 -11.07 5.30
CA GLN A 139 0.63 -10.17 4.48
C GLN A 139 0.43 -10.72 3.07
N LYS A 140 -0.75 -10.55 2.52
CA LYS A 140 -1.02 -10.74 1.10
C LYS A 140 -0.98 -9.40 0.36
N ILE A 141 -0.68 -9.46 -0.92
CA ILE A 141 -0.56 -8.29 -1.80
C ILE A 141 -1.48 -8.50 -2.98
N ILE A 142 -2.50 -7.68 -3.10
CA ILE A 142 -3.40 -7.69 -4.27
C ILE A 142 -2.86 -6.69 -5.29
N ILE A 143 -2.58 -7.17 -6.50
CA ILE A 143 -2.25 -6.32 -7.65
C ILE A 143 -3.46 -6.26 -8.58
N LEU A 144 -4.02 -5.06 -8.74
CA LEU A 144 -5.12 -4.83 -9.68
C LEU A 144 -4.55 -4.52 -11.07
N SER A 145 -4.94 -5.30 -12.07
CA SER A 145 -4.40 -5.19 -13.42
C SER A 145 -5.41 -5.57 -14.49
N ASN A 146 -5.96 -4.61 -15.20
CA ASN A 146 -6.93 -4.90 -16.27
C ASN A 146 -6.30 -5.61 -17.48
N SER A 147 -5.01 -5.40 -17.77
CA SER A 147 -4.37 -5.86 -19.00
C SER A 147 -3.17 -6.81 -18.79
N LEU A 148 -2.76 -7.04 -17.54
CA LEU A 148 -1.52 -7.77 -17.21
C LEU A 148 -0.29 -7.21 -17.95
N ASN A 149 -0.26 -5.89 -18.16
CA ASN A 149 0.82 -5.25 -18.90
C ASN A 149 1.91 -4.73 -17.97
N PHE A 150 2.58 -5.66 -17.27
CA PHE A 150 3.78 -5.41 -16.47
C PHE A 150 4.70 -6.65 -16.51
N PRO A 151 6.02 -6.48 -16.40
CA PRO A 151 6.95 -7.59 -16.50
C PRO A 151 6.96 -8.44 -15.22
N ILE A 152 7.14 -9.74 -15.38
CA ILE A 152 7.53 -10.67 -14.33
C ILE A 152 9.04 -10.60 -14.22
N ASN A 153 9.55 -10.07 -13.11
CA ASN A 153 10.99 -9.90 -12.94
C ASN A 153 11.43 -10.07 -11.47
N LYS A 154 12.75 -9.94 -11.24
CA LYS A 154 13.39 -10.08 -9.92
C LYS A 154 12.85 -9.15 -8.82
N LYS A 155 12.07 -8.11 -9.17
CA LYS A 155 11.47 -7.21 -8.18
C LYS A 155 10.19 -7.78 -7.55
N ILE A 156 9.44 -8.61 -8.29
CA ILE A 156 8.16 -9.16 -7.80
C ILE A 156 8.21 -10.67 -7.55
N ILE A 157 9.13 -11.40 -8.17
CA ILE A 157 9.30 -12.86 -8.00
C ILE A 157 9.51 -13.25 -6.52
N PRO A 158 10.29 -12.53 -5.69
CA PRO A 158 10.45 -12.88 -4.28
C PRO A 158 9.15 -12.87 -3.47
N TYR A 159 8.14 -12.16 -3.95
CA TYR A 159 6.84 -12.02 -3.29
C TYR A 159 5.74 -12.90 -3.91
N LYS A 160 6.05 -13.74 -4.92
CA LYS A 160 5.07 -14.48 -5.73
C LYS A 160 4.02 -15.23 -4.90
N GLU A 161 4.44 -15.89 -3.83
CA GLU A 161 3.55 -16.65 -2.94
C GLU A 161 2.57 -15.78 -2.14
N ASN A 162 2.88 -14.49 -2.00
CA ASN A 162 2.05 -13.54 -1.28
C ASN A 162 1.26 -12.63 -2.24
N ILE A 163 1.60 -12.63 -3.52
CA ILE A 163 0.94 -11.81 -4.53
C ILE A 163 -0.27 -12.55 -5.11
N ILE A 164 -1.39 -11.85 -5.11
CA ILE A 164 -2.63 -12.24 -5.78
C ILE A 164 -2.92 -11.21 -6.86
N ILE A 165 -2.97 -11.63 -8.10
CA ILE A 165 -3.25 -10.74 -9.23
C ILE A 165 -4.73 -10.86 -9.60
N LEU A 166 -5.47 -9.77 -9.43
CA LEU A 166 -6.85 -9.69 -9.89
C LEU A 166 -6.87 -8.99 -11.26
N THR A 167 -7.51 -9.61 -12.24
CA THR A 167 -7.49 -9.10 -13.63
C THR A 167 -8.81 -9.23 -14.36
N THR A 168 -9.08 -8.28 -15.25
CA THR A 168 -10.15 -8.37 -16.25
C THR A 168 -9.62 -8.71 -17.65
N SER A 169 -8.33 -9.01 -17.77
CA SER A 169 -7.69 -9.33 -19.05
C SER A 169 -8.33 -10.55 -19.71
N LYS A 170 -8.59 -10.44 -21.01
CA LYS A 170 -9.02 -11.56 -21.87
C LYS A 170 -7.83 -12.34 -22.43
N ASN A 171 -6.60 -11.85 -22.27
CA ASN A 171 -5.40 -12.47 -22.82
C ASN A 171 -4.96 -13.71 -22.02
N GLN A 172 -5.41 -14.87 -22.44
CA GLN A 172 -5.14 -16.14 -21.77
C GLN A 172 -3.64 -16.49 -21.75
N LYS A 173 -2.88 -16.12 -22.80
CA LYS A 173 -1.43 -16.35 -22.86
C LYS A 173 -0.72 -15.62 -21.70
N LYS A 174 -1.09 -14.35 -21.43
CA LYS A 174 -0.54 -13.59 -20.29
C LYS A 174 -0.96 -14.18 -18.95
N ILE A 175 -2.23 -14.54 -18.78
CA ILE A 175 -2.73 -15.18 -17.55
C ILE A 175 -1.92 -16.45 -17.26
N ASN A 176 -1.75 -17.30 -18.24
CA ASN A 176 -1.00 -18.56 -18.11
C ASN A 176 0.50 -18.32 -17.83
N SER A 177 1.08 -17.25 -18.39
CA SER A 177 2.46 -16.88 -18.11
C SER A 177 2.65 -16.52 -16.63
N PHE A 178 1.78 -15.69 -16.05
CA PHE A 178 1.84 -15.36 -14.62
C PHE A 178 1.63 -16.60 -13.74
N LYS A 179 0.66 -17.46 -14.05
CA LYS A 179 0.41 -18.69 -13.31
C LYS A 179 1.61 -19.64 -13.34
N ARG A 180 2.25 -19.84 -14.51
CA ARG A 180 3.45 -20.67 -14.65
C ARG A 180 4.64 -20.16 -13.83
N ASN A 181 4.71 -18.85 -13.59
CA ASN A 181 5.72 -18.24 -12.71
C ASN A 181 5.33 -18.28 -11.23
N GLY A 182 4.26 -18.99 -10.85
CA GLY A 182 3.87 -19.22 -9.47
C GLY A 182 3.00 -18.12 -8.84
N PHE A 183 2.46 -17.19 -9.64
CA PHE A 183 1.51 -16.19 -9.14
C PHE A 183 0.09 -16.74 -9.10
N GLU A 184 -0.66 -16.40 -8.05
CA GLU A 184 -2.10 -16.59 -8.04
C GLU A 184 -2.77 -15.53 -8.92
N VAL A 185 -3.49 -15.96 -9.98
CA VAL A 185 -4.16 -15.04 -10.90
C VAL A 185 -5.64 -15.41 -10.98
N LEU A 186 -6.49 -14.42 -10.66
CA LEU A 186 -7.94 -14.54 -10.68
C LEU A 186 -8.52 -13.57 -11.70
N LYS A 187 -9.37 -14.10 -12.58
CA LYS A 187 -10.04 -13.35 -13.63
C LYS A 187 -11.42 -12.91 -13.18
N PHE A 188 -11.72 -11.64 -13.42
CA PHE A 188 -13.02 -11.02 -13.20
C PHE A 188 -13.66 -10.60 -14.53
N THR A 189 -14.97 -10.45 -14.54
CA THR A 189 -15.73 -9.92 -15.67
C THR A 189 -15.79 -8.39 -15.62
N GLY A 190 -15.94 -7.74 -16.77
CA GLY A 190 -16.05 -6.30 -16.89
C GLY A 190 -14.82 -5.63 -17.50
N LYS A 191 -14.89 -4.32 -17.70
CA LYS A 191 -13.78 -3.48 -18.20
C LYS A 191 -12.73 -3.25 -17.10
N ASN A 192 -13.19 -3.01 -15.89
CA ASN A 192 -12.38 -2.78 -14.70
C ASN A 192 -12.90 -3.66 -13.55
N ILE A 193 -12.05 -3.95 -12.57
CA ILE A 193 -12.47 -4.58 -11.32
C ILE A 193 -13.24 -3.54 -10.52
N SER A 194 -14.50 -3.82 -10.24
CA SER A 194 -15.35 -2.92 -9.45
C SER A 194 -15.04 -3.01 -7.95
N VAL A 195 -15.41 -1.98 -7.19
CA VAL A 195 -15.32 -1.96 -5.73
C VAL A 195 -16.02 -3.16 -5.11
N ASN A 196 -17.23 -3.50 -5.60
CA ASN A 196 -17.99 -4.63 -5.08
C ASN A 196 -17.30 -5.97 -5.35
N GLN A 197 -16.70 -6.14 -6.53
CA GLN A 197 -15.94 -7.36 -6.85
C GLN A 197 -14.71 -7.51 -5.96
N LEU A 198 -13.97 -6.42 -5.74
CA LEU A 198 -12.81 -6.42 -4.85
C LEU A 198 -13.23 -6.69 -3.40
N ASN A 199 -14.27 -6.02 -2.90
CA ASN A 199 -14.80 -6.22 -1.55
C ASN A 199 -15.27 -7.67 -1.31
N ASN A 200 -16.05 -8.24 -2.23
CA ASN A 200 -16.51 -9.63 -2.13
C ASN A 200 -15.34 -10.62 -2.12
N PHE A 201 -14.31 -10.35 -2.94
CA PHE A 201 -13.08 -11.15 -2.91
C PHE A 201 -12.37 -11.07 -1.57
N ILE A 202 -12.21 -9.87 -1.01
CA ILE A 202 -11.57 -9.61 0.27
C ILE A 202 -12.30 -10.33 1.41
N ILE A 203 -13.64 -10.23 1.47
CA ILE A 203 -14.49 -10.90 2.44
C ILE A 203 -14.33 -12.43 2.32
N LYS A 204 -14.41 -12.98 1.11
CA LYS A 204 -14.25 -14.41 0.85
C LYS A 204 -12.88 -14.94 1.32
N ARG A 205 -11.83 -14.12 1.21
CA ARG A 205 -10.47 -14.45 1.66
C ARG A 205 -10.24 -14.21 3.14
N LYS A 206 -11.23 -13.67 3.86
CA LYS A 206 -11.14 -13.33 5.30
C LYS A 206 -9.97 -12.39 5.59
N PHE A 207 -9.78 -11.36 4.75
CA PHE A 207 -8.90 -10.26 5.05
C PHE A 207 -9.70 -9.17 5.78
N TYR A 208 -9.14 -8.65 6.88
CA TYR A 208 -9.85 -7.72 7.76
C TYR A 208 -9.24 -6.32 7.77
N PHE A 209 -7.94 -6.19 7.54
CA PHE A 209 -7.22 -4.92 7.53
C PHE A 209 -6.59 -4.69 6.17
N ILE A 210 -7.22 -3.83 5.37
CA ILE A 210 -6.86 -3.61 3.99
C ILE A 210 -6.23 -2.24 3.83
N TYR A 211 -4.95 -2.22 3.51
CA TYR A 211 -4.21 -0.99 3.29
C TYR A 211 -4.01 -0.72 1.80
N PHE A 212 -4.53 0.41 1.33
CA PHE A 212 -4.32 0.87 -0.03
C PHE A 212 -2.95 1.56 -0.14
N ILE A 213 -2.01 0.89 -0.81
CA ILE A 213 -0.71 1.44 -1.19
C ILE A 213 -0.68 1.82 -2.68
N ALA A 214 -1.86 1.93 -3.29
CA ALA A 214 -2.08 2.34 -4.68
C ALA A 214 -2.28 3.85 -4.78
N GLY A 215 -2.26 4.35 -6.00
CA GLY A 215 -2.61 5.74 -6.27
C GLY A 215 -4.11 6.05 -6.01
N PRO A 216 -4.50 7.33 -6.10
CA PRO A 216 -5.80 7.84 -5.64
C PRO A 216 -7.01 7.20 -6.31
N ASN A 217 -6.91 6.80 -7.59
CA ASN A 217 -8.06 6.34 -8.39
C ASN A 217 -8.84 5.16 -7.78
N ILE A 218 -8.17 4.26 -7.05
CA ILE A 218 -8.84 3.14 -6.36
C ILE A 218 -9.48 3.64 -5.07
N VAL A 219 -8.75 4.45 -4.32
CA VAL A 219 -9.21 5.00 -3.05
C VAL A 219 -10.44 5.88 -3.27
N GLU A 220 -10.43 6.73 -4.30
CA GLU A 220 -11.57 7.55 -4.71
C GLU A 220 -12.84 6.71 -4.93
N GLN A 221 -12.73 5.58 -5.64
CA GLN A 221 -13.87 4.69 -5.85
C GLN A 221 -14.43 4.12 -4.53
N PHE A 222 -13.57 3.86 -3.53
CA PHE A 222 -14.01 3.43 -2.20
C PHE A 222 -14.65 4.57 -1.40
N ILE A 223 -14.12 5.80 -1.52
CA ILE A 223 -14.73 7.00 -0.93
C ILE A 223 -16.14 7.23 -1.51
N CYS A 224 -16.27 7.22 -2.84
CA CYS A 224 -17.56 7.40 -3.52
C CYS A 224 -18.62 6.34 -3.14
N LYS A 225 -18.20 5.19 -2.65
CA LYS A 225 -19.08 4.11 -2.17
C LYS A 225 -19.26 4.10 -0.64
N ASN A 226 -18.74 5.09 0.07
CA ASN A 226 -18.71 5.14 1.54
C ASN A 226 -18.12 3.87 2.16
N MET A 227 -17.07 3.31 1.52
CA MET A 227 -16.43 2.08 1.96
C MET A 227 -15.01 2.29 2.49
N LEU A 228 -14.47 3.51 2.43
CA LEU A 228 -13.20 3.84 3.06
C LEU A 228 -13.44 4.23 4.51
N ASP A 229 -12.84 3.50 5.44
CA ASP A 229 -13.05 3.71 6.88
C ASP A 229 -12.11 4.77 7.46
N LYS A 230 -10.89 4.91 6.90
CA LYS A 230 -9.88 5.87 7.36
C LYS A 230 -9.02 6.38 6.20
N LEU A 231 -8.79 7.68 6.21
CA LEU A 231 -7.89 8.38 5.30
C LEU A 231 -6.84 9.13 6.12
#